data_e38d1f15cda277be3de2efc0c549e025
#
_entry.id   e38d1f15cda277be3de2efc0c549e025
#
_cell.length_a   1.000
_cell.length_b   1.000
_cell.length_c   1.000
_cell.angle_alpha   90.00
_cell.angle_beta   90.00
_cell.angle_gamma   90.00
#
_symmetry.space_group_name_H-M   'P 1'
#
loop_
_entity.id
_entity.type
_entity.pdbx_description
1 polymer ?
#
loop_
_entity_poly.entity_id
_entity_poly.type
_entity_poly.pdbx_seq_one_letter_code
_entity_poly.pdbx_strand_id
1 'polypeptide(L)'
;MTKSTITYWNPLAPRIKEEWQAIPGLEGIAEELTLSIDNVTGEYTRLTRFFPGADTTPFGAKSHEYPEEVFIVSGSLYDHAFDIWLEPGHYASRPPGELHGPFKTENGCVVLEISFPNKTGK
;
A
#
# COMPACT_ATOMS: atom_id res chain seq x y z
N MET A 1 5.33 -9.23 20.79
CA MET A 1 3.94 -8.82 20.52
C MET A 1 3.56 -9.21 19.12
N THR A 2 2.30 -9.44 18.87
CA THR A 2 1.79 -9.81 17.57
C THR A 2 0.82 -8.74 17.05
N LYS A 3 0.57 -8.77 15.77
CA LYS A 3 -0.45 -7.91 15.17
C LYS A 3 -1.83 -8.27 15.75
N SER A 4 -2.73 -7.27 15.75
CA SER A 4 -4.09 -7.45 16.23
C SER A 4 -4.76 -8.65 15.55
N THR A 5 -5.57 -9.37 16.31
CA THR A 5 -6.28 -10.54 15.81
C THR A 5 -7.70 -10.17 15.45
N ILE A 6 -8.12 -10.58 14.26
CA ILE A 6 -9.49 -10.39 13.80
C ILE A 6 -9.92 -11.65 13.05
N THR A 7 -11.18 -12.06 13.23
CA THR A 7 -11.71 -13.19 12.48
C THR A 7 -12.02 -12.77 11.04
N TYR A 8 -12.40 -13.74 10.21
CA TYR A 8 -12.64 -13.47 8.80
C TYR A 8 -13.60 -12.32 8.56
N TRP A 9 -13.23 -11.42 7.67
CA TRP A 9 -14.06 -10.32 7.21
C TRP A 9 -13.65 -9.96 5.78
N ASN A 10 -14.50 -9.21 5.10
CA ASN A 10 -14.18 -8.81 3.73
C ASN A 10 -13.92 -7.30 3.69
N PRO A 11 -12.66 -6.88 3.73
CA PRO A 11 -12.32 -5.46 3.70
C PRO A 11 -12.68 -4.76 2.38
N LEU A 12 -12.99 -5.54 1.34
CA LEU A 12 -13.39 -4.99 0.05
C LEU A 12 -14.90 -4.85 -0.09
N ALA A 13 -15.69 -5.25 0.92
CA ALA A 13 -17.13 -5.12 0.86
C ALA A 13 -17.54 -3.65 0.84
N PRO A 14 -18.51 -3.26 -0.01
CA PRO A 14 -18.94 -1.85 -0.11
C PRO A 14 -19.40 -1.23 1.21
N ARG A 15 -19.94 -2.04 2.12
CA ARG A 15 -20.46 -1.56 3.41
C ARG A 15 -19.41 -0.98 4.33
N ILE A 16 -18.12 -1.26 4.09
CA ILE A 16 -17.03 -0.76 4.93
C ILE A 16 -16.26 0.40 4.29
N LYS A 17 -16.81 0.98 3.22
CA LYS A 17 -16.14 2.08 2.51
C LYS A 17 -15.83 3.27 3.42
N GLU A 18 -16.62 3.48 4.47
CA GLU A 18 -16.44 4.59 5.39
C GLU A 18 -15.28 4.36 6.37
N GLU A 19 -14.77 3.15 6.47
CA GLU A 19 -13.62 2.85 7.30
C GLU A 19 -12.30 3.15 6.62
N TRP A 20 -12.33 3.35 5.31
CA TRP A 20 -11.17 3.79 4.56
C TRP A 20 -10.85 5.24 4.91
N GLN A 21 -9.57 5.54 5.08
CA GLN A 21 -9.11 6.86 5.47
C GLN A 21 -8.20 7.44 4.40
N ALA A 22 -8.35 8.73 4.13
CA ALA A 22 -7.46 9.42 3.21
C ALA A 22 -6.03 9.35 3.74
N ILE A 23 -5.07 9.12 2.84
CA ILE A 23 -3.66 9.20 3.19
C ILE A 23 -3.28 10.67 3.26
N PRO A 24 -2.72 11.15 4.39
CA PRO A 24 -2.33 12.55 4.51
C PRO A 24 -1.43 13.00 3.35
N GLY A 25 -1.80 14.10 2.71
CA GLY A 25 -1.10 14.61 1.55
C GLY A 25 -1.56 14.02 0.22
N LEU A 26 -2.34 12.95 0.25
CA LEU A 26 -2.85 12.29 -0.96
C LEU A 26 -4.38 12.26 -1.01
N GLU A 27 -5.02 13.23 -0.36
CA GLU A 27 -6.48 13.34 -0.38
C GLU A 27 -6.99 13.40 -1.83
N GLY A 28 -7.98 12.57 -2.12
CA GLY A 28 -8.52 12.47 -3.48
C GLY A 28 -7.70 11.63 -4.45
N ILE A 29 -6.50 11.20 -4.04
CA ILE A 29 -5.59 10.39 -4.87
C ILE A 29 -5.57 8.95 -4.37
N ALA A 30 -5.40 8.75 -3.06
CA ALA A 30 -5.35 7.42 -2.47
C ALA A 30 -5.89 7.44 -1.05
N GLU A 31 -6.35 6.26 -0.61
CA GLU A 31 -6.80 6.06 0.76
C GLU A 31 -6.33 4.71 1.25
N GLU A 32 -6.38 4.50 2.57
CA GLU A 32 -5.87 3.28 3.19
C GLU A 32 -6.84 2.69 4.19
N LEU A 33 -6.71 1.38 4.39
CA LEU A 33 -7.49 0.63 5.38
C LEU A 33 -6.54 -0.34 6.08
N THR A 34 -6.31 -0.12 7.37
CA THR A 34 -5.47 -1.01 8.15
C THR A 34 -6.24 -2.30 8.46
N LEU A 35 -5.65 -3.44 8.12
CA LEU A 35 -6.23 -4.75 8.39
C LEU A 35 -5.81 -5.29 9.73
N SER A 36 -4.53 -5.13 10.09
CA SER A 36 -3.99 -5.56 11.38
C SER A 36 -2.72 -4.75 11.67
N ILE A 37 -2.45 -4.55 12.95
CA ILE A 37 -1.29 -3.77 13.38
C ILE A 37 -0.78 -4.29 14.73
N ASP A 38 0.54 -4.27 14.90
CA ASP A 38 1.18 -4.47 16.20
C ASP A 38 1.58 -3.08 16.71
N ASN A 39 0.89 -2.60 17.73
CA ASN A 39 1.10 -1.26 18.26
C ASN A 39 2.44 -1.10 18.99
N VAL A 40 3.13 -2.19 19.29
CA VAL A 40 4.45 -2.14 19.95
C VAL A 40 5.55 -2.02 18.90
N THR A 41 5.52 -2.84 17.85
CA THR A 41 6.56 -2.87 16.83
C THR A 41 6.26 -1.94 15.64
N GLY A 42 4.98 -1.58 15.45
CA GLY A 42 4.55 -0.81 14.29
C GLY A 42 4.32 -1.65 13.04
N GLU A 43 4.56 -2.96 13.10
CA GLU A 43 4.30 -3.84 11.97
C GLU A 43 2.81 -3.83 11.63
N TYR A 44 2.48 -3.74 10.34
CA TYR A 44 1.08 -3.69 9.93
C TYR A 44 0.86 -4.36 8.58
N THR A 45 -0.41 -4.72 8.37
CA THR A 45 -0.93 -5.14 7.07
C THR A 45 -2.07 -4.20 6.74
N ARG A 46 -2.05 -3.61 5.54
CA ARG A 46 -3.09 -2.69 5.11
C ARG A 46 -3.39 -2.83 3.63
N LEU A 47 -4.52 -2.29 3.23
CA LEU A 47 -4.83 -2.06 1.82
C LEU A 47 -4.63 -0.58 1.53
N THR A 48 -4.07 -0.28 0.37
CA THR A 48 -4.01 1.06 -0.20
C THR A 48 -4.82 1.04 -1.48
N ARG A 49 -5.72 2.01 -1.64
CA ARG A 49 -6.55 2.12 -2.84
C ARG A 49 -6.24 3.43 -3.55
N PHE A 50 -5.80 3.32 -4.79
CA PHE A 50 -5.62 4.48 -5.66
C PHE A 50 -6.90 4.68 -6.45
N PHE A 51 -7.39 5.93 -6.48
CA PHE A 51 -8.59 6.24 -7.23
C PHE A 51 -8.31 6.29 -8.73
N PRO A 52 -9.33 6.05 -9.58
CA PRO A 52 -9.15 6.18 -11.03
C PRO A 52 -8.53 7.53 -11.39
N GLY A 53 -7.52 7.51 -12.25
CA GLY A 53 -6.81 8.71 -12.66
C GLY A 53 -5.76 9.22 -11.68
N ALA A 54 -5.52 8.51 -10.58
CA ALA A 54 -4.52 8.92 -9.59
C ALA A 54 -3.12 8.96 -10.21
N ASP A 55 -2.35 9.98 -9.84
CA ASP A 55 -0.98 10.16 -10.30
C ASP A 55 -0.19 10.83 -9.18
N THR A 56 0.83 10.12 -8.67
CA THR A 56 1.66 10.63 -7.58
C THR A 56 2.96 11.25 -8.08
N THR A 57 3.09 11.52 -9.38
CA THR A 57 4.27 12.15 -9.96
C THR A 57 4.72 13.40 -9.20
N PRO A 58 3.82 14.31 -8.77
CA PRO A 58 4.24 15.51 -8.04
C PRO A 58 4.96 15.21 -6.71
N PHE A 59 4.79 14.00 -6.17
CA PHE A 59 5.37 13.63 -4.88
C PHE A 59 6.68 12.84 -5.02
N GLY A 60 7.07 12.48 -6.23
CA GLY A 60 8.30 11.77 -6.52
C GLY A 60 8.33 10.32 -6.04
N ALA A 61 9.49 9.69 -6.21
CA ALA A 61 9.72 8.34 -5.72
C ALA A 61 9.92 8.35 -4.21
N LYS A 62 9.56 7.24 -3.57
CA LYS A 62 9.66 7.07 -2.13
C LYS A 62 10.51 5.86 -1.78
N SER A 63 11.08 5.87 -0.60
CA SER A 63 11.74 4.70 -0.02
C SER A 63 11.50 4.70 1.48
N HIS A 64 11.71 3.52 2.09
CA HIS A 64 11.58 3.37 3.54
C HIS A 64 12.86 2.78 4.10
N GLU A 65 13.12 3.03 5.37
CA GLU A 65 14.27 2.45 6.07
C GLU A 65 13.99 1.01 6.50
N TYR A 66 12.80 0.50 6.25
CA TYR A 66 12.36 -0.82 6.65
C TYR A 66 11.84 -1.61 5.44
N PRO A 67 11.84 -2.95 5.55
CA PRO A 67 11.32 -3.78 4.47
C PRO A 67 9.80 -3.74 4.38
N GLU A 68 9.30 -3.95 3.16
CA GLU A 68 7.88 -3.92 2.86
C GLU A 68 7.57 -4.96 1.80
N GLU A 69 6.42 -5.62 1.91
CA GLU A 69 5.92 -6.49 0.86
C GLU A 69 4.62 -5.91 0.29
N VAL A 70 4.44 -6.04 -1.01
CA VAL A 70 3.23 -5.56 -1.68
C VAL A 70 2.69 -6.64 -2.61
N PHE A 71 1.38 -6.67 -2.76
CA PHE A 71 0.67 -7.57 -3.65
C PHE A 71 -0.50 -6.83 -4.29
N ILE A 72 -0.59 -6.88 -5.61
CA ILE A 72 -1.68 -6.19 -6.33
C ILE A 72 -2.93 -7.04 -6.27
N VAL A 73 -3.96 -6.50 -5.64
CA VAL A 73 -5.25 -7.19 -5.45
C VAL A 73 -6.17 -6.99 -6.65
N SER A 74 -6.26 -5.75 -7.14
CA SER A 74 -7.13 -5.43 -8.27
C SER A 74 -6.64 -4.17 -8.96
N GLY A 75 -7.07 -4.00 -10.22
CA GLY A 75 -6.69 -2.85 -11.02
C GLY A 75 -5.27 -2.94 -11.53
N SER A 76 -4.70 -1.81 -11.90
CA SER A 76 -3.32 -1.75 -12.38
C SER A 76 -2.66 -0.46 -11.91
N LEU A 77 -1.34 -0.54 -11.72
CA LEU A 77 -0.56 0.56 -11.18
C LEU A 77 0.79 0.64 -11.89
N TYR A 78 1.09 1.80 -12.47
CA TYR A 78 2.38 2.00 -13.11
C TYR A 78 3.39 2.51 -12.09
N ASP A 79 4.54 1.84 -12.01
CA ASP A 79 5.65 2.25 -11.16
C ASP A 79 6.74 2.85 -12.05
N HIS A 80 6.96 4.16 -11.95
CA HIS A 80 7.96 4.86 -12.75
C HIS A 80 9.38 4.44 -12.43
N ALA A 81 9.68 4.07 -11.18
CA ALA A 81 11.02 3.68 -10.79
C ALA A 81 11.47 2.41 -11.51
N PHE A 82 10.54 1.51 -11.81
CA PHE A 82 10.83 0.24 -12.48
C PHE A 82 10.30 0.19 -13.91
N ASP A 83 9.60 1.22 -14.35
CA ASP A 83 9.02 1.30 -15.70
C ASP A 83 8.17 0.06 -16.01
N ILE A 84 7.23 -0.24 -15.14
CA ILE A 84 6.39 -1.42 -15.27
C ILE A 84 4.95 -1.14 -14.84
N TRP A 85 3.99 -1.71 -15.57
CA TRP A 85 2.60 -1.78 -15.15
C TRP A 85 2.43 -3.00 -14.26
N LEU A 86 2.03 -2.77 -13.02
CA LEU A 86 1.73 -3.82 -12.05
C LEU A 86 0.26 -4.20 -12.21
N GLU A 87 -0.01 -5.50 -12.29
CA GLU A 87 -1.35 -6.02 -12.50
C GLU A 87 -1.71 -7.01 -11.40
N PRO A 88 -2.99 -7.41 -11.26
CA PRO A 88 -3.39 -8.35 -10.21
C PRO A 88 -2.49 -9.58 -10.20
N GLY A 89 -2.03 -9.93 -9.00
CA GLY A 89 -1.10 -11.05 -8.82
C GLY A 89 0.37 -10.66 -8.79
N HIS A 90 0.74 -9.45 -9.22
CA HIS A 90 2.11 -8.99 -9.06
C HIS A 90 2.45 -8.84 -7.57
N TYR A 91 3.65 -9.27 -7.22
CA TYR A 91 4.18 -9.25 -5.86
C TYR A 91 5.57 -8.65 -5.86
N ALA A 92 5.89 -7.90 -4.82
CA ALA A 92 7.26 -7.45 -4.59
C ALA A 92 7.60 -7.51 -3.12
N SER A 93 8.85 -7.87 -2.83
CA SER A 93 9.44 -7.73 -1.52
C SER A 93 10.50 -6.65 -1.64
N ARG A 94 10.27 -5.53 -0.96
CA ARG A 94 11.11 -4.33 -1.09
C ARG A 94 12.09 -4.26 0.06
N PRO A 95 13.40 -4.30 -0.23
CA PRO A 95 14.40 -4.11 0.82
C PRO A 95 14.43 -2.66 1.29
N PRO A 96 14.96 -2.40 2.49
CA PRO A 96 15.13 -1.03 2.94
C PRO A 96 15.91 -0.19 1.93
N GLY A 97 15.46 1.03 1.70
CA GLY A 97 16.13 1.96 0.82
C GLY A 97 15.79 1.86 -0.66
N GLU A 98 15.05 0.81 -1.07
CA GLU A 98 14.66 0.69 -2.48
C GLU A 98 13.65 1.75 -2.85
N LEU A 99 13.95 2.50 -3.92
CA LEU A 99 13.03 3.53 -4.43
C LEU A 99 11.90 2.88 -5.22
N HIS A 100 10.69 3.37 -5.01
CA HIS A 100 9.51 2.98 -5.75
C HIS A 100 8.63 4.19 -6.04
N GLY A 101 7.81 4.10 -7.07
CA GLY A 101 7.02 5.23 -7.53
C GLY A 101 7.86 6.24 -8.32
N PRO A 102 7.29 7.42 -8.65
CA PRO A 102 5.88 7.72 -8.46
C PRO A 102 4.98 6.76 -9.20
N PHE A 103 3.71 6.73 -8.82
CA PHE A 103 2.74 5.80 -9.37
C PHE A 103 1.64 6.53 -10.14
N LYS A 104 1.03 5.82 -11.08
CA LYS A 104 -0.21 6.28 -11.71
C LYS A 104 -1.11 5.10 -12.02
N THR A 105 -2.38 5.36 -12.12
CA THR A 105 -3.37 4.37 -12.54
C THR A 105 -4.42 5.04 -13.41
N GLU A 106 -4.99 4.29 -14.34
CA GLU A 106 -6.08 4.79 -15.17
C GLU A 106 -7.42 4.49 -14.54
N ASN A 107 -7.64 3.26 -14.10
CA ASN A 107 -8.94 2.79 -13.64
C ASN A 107 -8.97 2.47 -12.14
N GLY A 108 -7.92 2.78 -11.42
CA GLY A 108 -7.81 2.49 -10.00
C GLY A 108 -7.00 1.24 -9.72
N CYS A 109 -6.59 1.09 -8.47
CA CYS A 109 -5.78 -0.06 -8.07
C CYS A 109 -5.90 -0.26 -6.57
N VAL A 110 -6.00 -1.52 -6.13
CA VAL A 110 -5.95 -1.88 -4.72
C VAL A 110 -4.69 -2.71 -4.50
N VAL A 111 -3.88 -2.29 -3.53
CA VAL A 111 -2.61 -2.94 -3.18
C VAL A 111 -2.69 -3.41 -1.73
N LEU A 112 -2.26 -4.67 -1.51
CA LEU A 112 -2.04 -5.17 -0.16
C LEU A 112 -0.60 -4.88 0.23
N GLU A 113 -0.41 -4.24 1.38
CA GLU A 113 0.91 -3.86 1.88
C GLU A 113 1.16 -4.45 3.25
N ILE A 114 2.36 -5.03 3.44
CA ILE A 114 2.81 -5.55 4.73
C ILE A 114 4.13 -4.86 5.03
N SER A 115 4.18 -4.14 6.15
CA SER A 115 5.37 -3.33 6.50
C SER A 115 5.93 -3.77 7.84
N PHE A 116 7.26 -3.73 7.94
CA PHE A 116 8.01 -4.16 9.11
C PHE A 116 8.90 -3.01 9.62
N PRO A 117 8.29 -1.93 10.19
CA PRO A 117 9.04 -0.72 10.54
C PRO A 117 10.15 -0.90 11.56
N ASN A 118 10.09 -1.96 12.38
CA ASN A 118 11.11 -2.24 13.38
C ASN A 118 12.27 -3.07 12.84
N LYS A 119 12.24 -3.44 11.55
CA LYS A 119 13.30 -4.25 10.93
C LYS A 119 13.98 -3.42 9.85
N THR A 120 15.05 -2.74 10.23
CA THR A 120 15.81 -1.93 9.28
C THR A 120 16.87 -2.81 8.59
N GLY A 121 17.54 -2.25 7.59
CA GLY A 121 18.60 -2.95 6.88
C GLY A 121 19.95 -2.94 7.59
N LYS A 122 19.96 -2.54 8.84
CA LYS A 122 21.22 -2.43 9.61
C LYS A 122 21.45 -3.60 10.52
#